data_c8899ad0bd369ebd3d98fd49e3a33dea
#
_entry.id   c8899ad0bd369ebd3d98fd49e3a33dea
#
_cell.length_a   1.000
_cell.length_b   1.000
_cell.length_c   1.000
_cell.angle_alpha   90.00
_cell.angle_beta   90.00
_cell.angle_gamma   90.00
#
_symmetry.space_group_name_H-M   'P 1'
#
loop_
_entity.id
_entity.type
_entity.pdbx_description
1 polymer ?
#
loop_
_entity_poly.entity_id
_entity_poly.type
_entity_poly.pdbx_seq_one_letter_code
_entity_poly.pdbx_strand_id
1 'polypeptide(L)'
;TDATPEQVHRIFSNSRIIGRRFKIVHVVFSGQNIIEVTTFRSNSTAKKGKINPTRVSAESGMLLRDNVYGKSIVEDSQRRDFTINALYLDPVKKEIYDYNGGLYDMQNGIIDIIGDPDTRYSEDPVRMIRALRFSAKLGFKLSKRTSDPIKRLSALLLEVSNARMFEEVIKLFITGHGYNSFKILRKY
;
A
#
# COMPACT_ATOMS: atom_id res chain seq x y z
N THR A 1 6.65 -0.23 -13.11
CA THR A 1 7.67 0.11 -14.11
C THR A 1 8.64 1.15 -13.57
N ASP A 2 9.82 1.25 -14.17
CA ASP A 2 10.82 2.32 -13.97
C ASP A 2 10.53 3.56 -14.85
N ALA A 3 9.61 3.43 -15.82
CA ALA A 3 9.17 4.54 -16.67
C ALA A 3 8.33 5.56 -15.90
N THR A 4 8.47 6.85 -16.23
CA THR A 4 7.61 7.91 -15.67
C THR A 4 6.19 7.84 -16.24
N PRO A 5 5.19 8.43 -15.57
CA PRO A 5 3.82 8.45 -16.08
C PRO A 5 3.71 9.08 -17.48
N GLU A 6 4.50 10.11 -17.75
CA GLU A 6 4.55 10.81 -19.03
C GLU A 6 5.19 9.94 -20.13
N GLN A 7 6.18 9.11 -19.79
CA GLN A 7 6.78 8.14 -20.72
C GLN A 7 5.78 7.04 -21.07
N VAL A 8 5.08 6.49 -20.07
CA VAL A 8 4.03 5.48 -20.30
C VAL A 8 2.91 6.06 -21.18
N HIS A 9 2.45 7.27 -20.90
CA HIS A 9 1.41 7.92 -21.67
C HIS A 9 1.80 8.17 -23.14
N ARG A 10 3.09 8.43 -23.42
CA ARG A 10 3.58 8.55 -24.81
C ARG A 10 3.57 7.23 -25.57
N ILE A 11 3.80 6.11 -24.88
CA ILE A 11 3.79 4.77 -25.49
C ILE A 11 2.37 4.32 -25.81
N PHE A 12 1.42 4.62 -24.92
CA PHE A 12 0.03 4.18 -25.04
C PHE A 12 -0.90 5.37 -25.31
N SER A 13 -1.27 5.57 -26.58
CA SER A 13 -2.19 6.64 -27.00
C SER A 13 -3.59 6.53 -26.37
N ASN A 14 -3.99 5.29 -26.01
CA ASN A 14 -5.23 4.95 -25.33
C ASN A 14 -5.12 5.01 -23.80
N SER A 15 -4.32 5.94 -23.26
CA SER A 15 -4.10 6.04 -21.83
C SER A 15 -4.47 7.41 -21.26
N ARG A 16 -4.64 7.46 -19.92
CA ARG A 16 -4.92 8.69 -19.17
C ARG A 16 -4.06 8.72 -17.91
N ILE A 17 -3.46 9.88 -17.60
CA ILE A 17 -2.76 10.10 -16.34
C ILE A 17 -3.79 10.56 -15.31
N ILE A 18 -3.92 9.81 -14.21
CA ILE A 18 -4.88 10.05 -13.13
C ILE A 18 -4.13 10.30 -11.83
N GLY A 19 -4.71 11.15 -10.97
CA GLY A 19 -4.17 11.50 -9.66
C GLY A 19 -3.30 12.75 -9.69
N ARG A 20 -3.47 13.62 -8.69
CA ARG A 20 -2.70 14.85 -8.55
C ARG A 20 -1.35 14.61 -7.87
N ARG A 21 -1.37 13.87 -6.76
CA ARG A 21 -0.21 13.62 -5.93
C ARG A 21 0.54 12.34 -6.32
N PHE A 22 -0.22 11.31 -6.62
CA PHE A 22 0.28 9.99 -7.02
C PHE A 22 -0.27 9.70 -8.41
N LYS A 23 0.52 10.05 -9.42
CA LYS A 23 0.11 9.81 -10.80
C LYS A 23 0.15 8.33 -11.12
N ILE A 24 -0.96 7.82 -11.64
CA ILE A 24 -1.14 6.47 -12.18
C ILE A 24 -1.56 6.62 -13.63
N VAL A 25 -1.07 5.76 -14.51
CA VAL A 25 -1.50 5.75 -15.89
C VAL A 25 -2.51 4.61 -16.08
N HIS A 26 -3.72 4.97 -16.44
CA HIS A 26 -4.75 4.02 -16.87
C HIS A 26 -4.60 3.78 -18.37
N VAL A 27 -4.20 2.59 -18.77
CA VAL A 27 -4.21 2.16 -20.16
C VAL A 27 -5.53 1.45 -20.41
N VAL A 28 -6.35 2.00 -21.32
CA VAL A 28 -7.72 1.55 -21.56
C VAL A 28 -7.76 0.62 -22.77
N PHE A 29 -8.22 -0.60 -22.59
CA PHE A 29 -8.43 -1.58 -23.65
C PHE A 29 -9.92 -1.71 -24.01
N SER A 30 -10.23 -2.45 -25.06
CA SER A 30 -11.61 -2.72 -25.48
C SER A 30 -12.43 -3.33 -24.33
N GLY A 31 -13.73 -2.98 -24.25
CA GLY A 31 -14.63 -3.50 -23.23
C GLY A 31 -14.43 -2.91 -21.83
N GLN A 32 -13.89 -1.70 -21.73
CA GLN A 32 -13.62 -0.99 -20.46
C GLN A 32 -12.56 -1.65 -19.56
N ASN A 33 -11.77 -2.58 -20.09
CA ASN A 33 -10.65 -3.14 -19.36
C ASN A 33 -9.55 -2.09 -19.18
N ILE A 34 -9.15 -1.84 -17.93
CA ILE A 34 -8.14 -0.85 -17.57
C ILE A 34 -6.96 -1.58 -16.93
N ILE A 35 -5.76 -1.31 -17.46
CA ILE A 35 -4.51 -1.69 -16.79
C ILE A 35 -3.92 -0.45 -16.13
N GLU A 36 -3.74 -0.52 -14.82
CA GLU A 36 -3.10 0.53 -14.06
C GLU A 36 -1.58 0.36 -14.10
N VAL A 37 -0.89 1.36 -14.65
CA VAL A 37 0.57 1.39 -14.70
C VAL A 37 1.09 2.44 -13.73
N THR A 38 1.92 2.01 -12.78
CA THR A 38 2.55 2.87 -11.78
C THR A 38 4.06 2.84 -11.90
N THR A 39 4.70 4.00 -11.73
CA THR A 39 6.16 4.10 -11.61
C THR A 39 6.59 3.57 -10.25
N PHE A 40 7.71 2.84 -10.20
CA PHE A 40 8.35 2.47 -8.94
C PHE A 40 8.65 3.70 -8.10
N ARG A 41 8.57 3.55 -6.79
CA ARG A 41 8.80 4.63 -5.84
C ARG A 41 10.01 4.31 -4.97
N SER A 42 10.78 5.33 -4.62
CA SER A 42 11.91 5.20 -3.70
C SER A 42 11.67 5.94 -2.39
N ASN A 43 12.41 5.55 -1.34
CA ASN A 43 12.47 6.32 -0.12
C ASN A 43 13.42 7.50 -0.33
N SER A 44 12.95 8.73 -0.16
CA SER A 44 13.70 9.98 -0.40
C SER A 44 14.77 10.30 0.67
N THR A 45 15.45 9.31 1.25
CA THR A 45 16.50 9.56 2.26
C THR A 45 17.90 9.74 1.69
N ALA A 46 18.09 9.71 0.37
CA ALA A 46 19.40 9.72 -0.24
C ALA A 46 19.67 10.90 -1.18
N LYS A 47 19.49 12.15 -0.71
CA LYS A 47 20.33 13.28 -1.16
C LYS A 47 20.51 14.24 0.02
N LYS A 48 21.71 14.19 0.61
CA LYS A 48 22.25 15.28 1.45
C LYS A 48 22.30 16.57 0.60
N GLY A 49 21.26 17.38 0.71
CA GLY A 49 21.18 18.66 0.04
C GLY A 49 19.85 19.31 0.38
N LYS A 50 19.82 20.12 1.45
CA LYS A 50 18.69 20.89 1.97
C LYS A 50 17.47 20.02 2.30
N ILE A 51 17.45 19.53 3.54
CA ILE A 51 16.26 18.99 4.20
C ILE A 51 15.26 20.15 4.28
N ASN A 52 14.30 20.18 3.37
CA ASN A 52 13.06 20.87 3.68
C ASN A 52 12.41 20.08 4.82
N PRO A 53 12.07 20.73 5.94
CA PRO A 53 11.44 20.04 7.04
C PRO A 53 10.20 19.35 6.52
N THR A 54 10.06 18.08 6.87
CA THR A 54 8.90 17.25 6.57
C THR A 54 7.64 18.08 6.79
N ARG A 55 6.92 18.43 5.71
CA ARG A 55 5.66 19.14 5.86
C ARG A 55 4.67 18.19 6.51
N VAL A 56 4.43 18.40 7.78
CA VAL A 56 3.23 17.88 8.44
C VAL A 56 2.08 18.66 7.83
N SER A 57 1.16 17.99 7.13
CA SER A 57 -0.04 18.69 6.70
C SER A 57 -0.82 19.03 7.97
N ALA A 58 -1.15 20.29 8.15
CA ALA A 58 -1.95 20.79 9.28
C ALA A 58 -3.34 20.10 9.37
N GLU A 59 -3.76 19.40 8.32
CA GLU A 59 -5.07 18.74 8.24
C GLU A 59 -5.06 17.24 8.58
N SER A 60 -3.92 16.56 8.67
CA SER A 60 -3.92 15.09 8.87
C SER A 60 -2.88 14.52 9.81
N GLY A 61 -2.02 15.35 10.42
CA GLY A 61 -0.97 14.85 11.36
C GLY A 61 0.04 13.86 10.77
N MET A 62 -0.11 13.50 9.50
CA MET A 62 0.64 12.44 8.83
C MET A 62 1.94 12.95 8.25
N LEU A 63 3.04 12.23 8.50
CA LEU A 63 4.31 12.43 7.80
C LEU A 63 4.12 12.25 6.30
N LEU A 64 4.07 13.38 5.57
CA LEU A 64 3.99 13.40 4.13
C LEU A 64 5.38 13.14 3.56
N ARG A 65 5.67 11.90 3.18
CA ARG A 65 6.87 11.62 2.39
C ARG A 65 6.66 12.11 0.96
N ASP A 66 7.61 12.86 0.45
CA ASP A 66 7.59 13.27 -0.95
C ASP A 66 7.59 12.02 -1.85
N ASN A 67 6.77 12.08 -2.89
CA ASN A 67 6.66 10.99 -3.85
C ASN A 67 7.85 11.05 -4.81
N VAL A 68 8.92 10.36 -4.47
CA VAL A 68 10.09 10.26 -5.35
C VAL A 68 9.93 9.03 -6.23
N TYR A 69 9.94 9.24 -7.54
CA TYR A 69 10.00 8.13 -8.48
C TYR A 69 11.35 7.43 -8.38
N GLY A 70 11.31 6.12 -8.22
CA GLY A 70 12.48 5.24 -8.15
C GLY A 70 12.61 4.38 -9.41
N LYS A 71 13.78 3.78 -9.58
CA LYS A 71 14.03 2.80 -10.64
C LYS A 71 14.17 1.38 -10.10
N SER A 72 14.20 1.25 -8.77
CA SER A 72 14.42 -0.03 -8.10
C SER A 72 13.11 -0.67 -7.68
N ILE A 73 12.85 -1.87 -8.20
CA ILE A 73 11.73 -2.72 -7.78
C ILE A 73 11.87 -3.13 -6.31
N VAL A 74 13.11 -3.32 -5.82
CA VAL A 74 13.40 -3.67 -4.44
C VAL A 74 12.97 -2.56 -3.48
N GLU A 75 13.32 -1.30 -3.79
CA GLU A 75 12.89 -0.15 -2.99
C GLU A 75 11.38 0.02 -3.00
N ASP A 76 10.72 -0.19 -4.15
CA ASP A 76 9.26 -0.14 -4.25
C ASP A 76 8.61 -1.23 -3.40
N SER A 77 9.18 -2.44 -3.39
CA SER A 77 8.67 -3.55 -2.59
C SER A 77 8.72 -3.27 -1.09
N GLN A 78 9.80 -2.66 -0.60
CA GLN A 78 10.00 -2.33 0.81
C GLN A 78 9.05 -1.23 1.33
N ARG A 79 8.47 -0.44 0.43
CA ARG A 79 7.51 0.62 0.80
C ARG A 79 6.07 0.12 0.90
N ARG A 80 5.78 -1.06 0.40
CA ARG A 80 4.45 -1.65 0.45
C ARG A 80 4.05 -1.98 1.88
N ASP A 81 2.76 -2.23 2.08
CA ASP A 81 2.21 -2.49 3.41
C ASP A 81 2.53 -3.90 3.91
N PHE A 82 2.12 -4.93 3.16
CA PHE A 82 2.23 -6.32 3.57
C PHE A 82 3.02 -7.13 2.55
N THR A 83 3.69 -8.18 3.03
CA THR A 83 4.53 -9.08 2.24
C THR A 83 3.79 -9.66 1.05
N ILE A 84 2.55 -10.13 1.26
CA ILE A 84 1.69 -10.69 0.21
C ILE A 84 1.29 -9.70 -0.89
N ASN A 85 1.38 -8.40 -0.61
CA ASN A 85 1.10 -7.32 -1.58
C ASN A 85 2.36 -6.81 -2.29
N ALA A 86 3.53 -7.41 -2.01
CA ALA A 86 4.82 -6.99 -2.55
C ALA A 86 5.46 -8.04 -3.47
N LEU A 87 4.63 -8.84 -4.12
CA LEU A 87 5.03 -9.79 -5.15
C LEU A 87 4.95 -9.14 -6.54
N TYR A 88 5.91 -9.45 -7.39
CA TYR A 88 5.96 -8.94 -8.77
C TYR A 88 6.09 -10.11 -9.73
N LEU A 89 5.28 -10.12 -10.77
CA LEU A 89 5.35 -11.11 -11.83
C LEU A 89 5.98 -10.48 -13.07
N ASP A 90 7.04 -11.11 -13.60
CA ASP A 90 7.52 -10.86 -14.95
C ASP A 90 6.72 -11.76 -15.91
N PRO A 91 5.81 -11.21 -16.73
CA PRO A 91 4.97 -12.03 -17.59
C PRO A 91 5.74 -12.63 -18.78
N VAL A 92 6.90 -12.06 -19.14
CA VAL A 92 7.74 -12.55 -20.25
C VAL A 92 8.55 -13.76 -19.81
N LYS A 93 9.23 -13.63 -18.68
CA LYS A 93 10.04 -14.72 -18.09
C LYS A 93 9.19 -15.73 -17.32
N LYS A 94 7.94 -15.35 -16.96
CA LYS A 94 7.05 -16.12 -16.07
C LYS A 94 7.66 -16.37 -14.69
N GLU A 95 8.43 -15.40 -14.21
CA GLU A 95 9.11 -15.44 -12.92
C GLU A 95 8.43 -14.54 -11.91
N ILE A 96 8.36 -14.97 -10.65
CA ILE A 96 7.87 -14.17 -9.53
C ILE A 96 9.09 -13.66 -8.75
N TYR A 97 9.15 -12.35 -8.55
CA TYR A 97 10.14 -11.71 -7.69
C TYR A 97 9.52 -11.43 -6.33
N ASP A 98 10.09 -12.03 -5.31
CA ASP A 98 9.72 -11.87 -3.91
C ASP A 98 10.92 -11.38 -3.09
N TYR A 99 10.85 -10.14 -2.62
CA TYR A 99 11.92 -9.52 -1.84
C TYR A 99 11.62 -9.47 -0.34
N ASN A 100 10.42 -9.90 0.08
CA ASN A 100 9.94 -9.72 1.45
C ASN A 100 9.35 -11.00 2.07
N GLY A 101 9.46 -12.15 1.40
CA GLY A 101 8.90 -13.41 1.89
C GLY A 101 7.39 -13.59 1.71
N GLY A 102 6.80 -12.84 0.78
CA GLY A 102 5.35 -12.85 0.54
C GLY A 102 4.81 -14.17 0.01
N LEU A 103 5.60 -14.94 -0.74
CA LEU A 103 5.21 -16.28 -1.20
C LEU A 103 5.05 -17.25 -0.02
N TYR A 104 6.01 -17.22 0.90
CA TYR A 104 5.94 -18.03 2.11
C TYR A 104 4.71 -17.67 2.96
N ASP A 105 4.48 -16.39 3.19
CA ASP A 105 3.35 -15.89 3.96
C ASP A 105 2.01 -16.25 3.30
N MET A 106 1.92 -16.14 1.98
CA MET A 106 0.73 -16.52 1.23
C MET A 106 0.44 -18.01 1.32
N GLN A 107 1.45 -18.86 1.22
CA GLN A 107 1.31 -20.32 1.36
C GLN A 107 0.87 -20.74 2.76
N ASN A 108 1.30 -19.99 3.79
CA ASN A 108 0.96 -20.26 5.18
C ASN A 108 -0.27 -19.51 5.69
N GLY A 109 -0.93 -18.72 4.83
CA GLY A 109 -2.11 -17.93 5.21
C GLY A 109 -1.79 -16.86 6.25
N ILE A 110 -0.68 -16.15 6.10
CA ILE A 110 -0.19 -15.11 7.01
C ILE A 110 -0.28 -13.73 6.36
N ILE A 111 -0.71 -12.74 7.13
CA ILE A 111 -0.55 -11.31 6.83
C ILE A 111 0.59 -10.78 7.68
N ASP A 112 1.69 -10.42 7.05
CA ASP A 112 2.82 -9.80 7.74
C ASP A 112 3.16 -8.43 7.16
N ILE A 113 3.43 -7.45 8.06
CA ILE A 113 3.77 -6.08 7.68
C ILE A 113 5.24 -6.00 7.28
N ILE A 114 5.55 -5.26 6.21
CA ILE A 114 6.92 -5.04 5.77
C ILE A 114 7.56 -3.95 6.62
N GLY A 115 8.75 -4.23 7.16
CA GLY A 115 9.49 -3.31 8.03
C GLY A 115 9.09 -3.40 9.49
N ASP A 116 9.47 -2.40 10.29
CA ASP A 116 9.13 -2.34 11.71
C ASP A 116 7.67 -1.92 11.91
N PRO A 117 6.82 -2.74 12.57
CA PRO A 117 5.39 -2.49 12.68
C PRO A 117 5.04 -1.17 13.36
N ASP A 118 5.75 -0.80 14.43
CA ASP A 118 5.50 0.45 15.16
C ASP A 118 5.73 1.67 14.27
N THR A 119 6.85 1.69 13.58
CA THR A 119 7.19 2.73 12.61
C THR A 119 6.15 2.78 11.48
N ARG A 120 5.79 1.62 10.93
CA ARG A 120 4.89 1.53 9.79
C ARG A 120 3.46 1.95 10.12
N TYR A 121 2.96 1.64 11.30
CA TYR A 121 1.65 2.08 11.78
C TYR A 121 1.65 3.56 12.15
N SER A 122 2.73 4.08 12.71
CA SER A 122 2.87 5.52 12.97
C SER A 122 2.97 6.35 11.69
N GLU A 123 3.64 5.83 10.64
CA GLU A 123 3.67 6.48 9.31
C GLU A 123 2.30 6.54 8.65
N ASP A 124 1.51 5.49 8.81
CA ASP A 124 0.19 5.35 8.19
C ASP A 124 -0.71 4.44 9.03
N PRO A 125 -1.49 5.01 9.96
CA PRO A 125 -2.36 4.24 10.85
C PRO A 125 -3.42 3.41 10.12
N VAL A 126 -3.82 3.82 8.91
CA VAL A 126 -4.78 3.08 8.08
C VAL A 126 -4.30 1.66 7.78
N ARG A 127 -2.99 1.39 7.83
CA ARG A 127 -2.45 0.03 7.67
C ARG A 127 -2.99 -0.94 8.71
N MET A 128 -3.35 -0.49 9.92
CA MET A 128 -4.01 -1.34 10.92
C MET A 128 -5.37 -1.85 10.41
N ILE A 129 -6.21 -0.95 9.91
CA ILE A 129 -7.52 -1.32 9.32
C ILE A 129 -7.32 -2.22 8.09
N ARG A 130 -6.34 -1.93 7.25
CA ARG A 130 -6.01 -2.74 6.07
C ARG A 130 -5.56 -4.15 6.44
N ALA A 131 -4.75 -4.33 7.51
CA ALA A 131 -4.35 -5.63 8.02
C ALA A 131 -5.56 -6.47 8.42
N LEU A 132 -6.48 -5.90 9.19
CA LEU A 132 -7.71 -6.55 9.61
C LEU A 132 -8.62 -6.89 8.42
N ARG A 133 -8.72 -5.97 7.45
CA ARG A 133 -9.51 -6.18 6.24
C ARG A 133 -8.96 -7.33 5.38
N PHE A 134 -7.65 -7.38 5.15
CA PHE A 134 -7.04 -8.48 4.39
C PHE A 134 -7.20 -9.81 5.13
N SER A 135 -7.02 -9.82 6.45
CA SER A 135 -7.27 -11.01 7.27
C SER A 135 -8.72 -11.50 7.14
N ALA A 136 -9.70 -10.60 7.20
CA ALA A 136 -11.11 -10.95 7.04
C ALA A 136 -11.44 -11.45 5.63
N LYS A 137 -10.87 -10.81 4.60
CA LYS A 137 -11.13 -11.11 3.18
C LYS A 137 -10.51 -12.45 2.76
N LEU A 138 -9.27 -12.72 3.18
CA LEU A 138 -8.50 -13.88 2.73
C LEU A 138 -8.62 -15.08 3.70
N GLY A 139 -9.15 -14.85 4.91
CA GLY A 139 -9.13 -15.86 5.97
C GLY A 139 -7.73 -16.09 6.55
N PHE A 140 -6.78 -15.22 6.27
CA PHE A 140 -5.41 -15.31 6.72
C PHE A 140 -5.26 -14.78 8.15
N LYS A 141 -4.29 -15.32 8.89
CA LYS A 141 -3.97 -14.86 10.25
C LYS A 141 -2.96 -13.72 10.19
N LEU A 142 -3.12 -12.74 11.09
CA LEU A 142 -2.06 -11.76 11.29
C LEU A 142 -0.86 -12.43 11.97
N SER A 143 0.35 -12.14 11.53
CA SER A 143 1.54 -12.49 12.29
C SER A 143 1.50 -11.82 13.67
N LYS A 144 2.20 -12.38 14.65
CA LYS A 144 2.24 -11.80 16.00
C LYS A 144 2.81 -10.37 15.98
N ARG A 145 3.90 -10.16 15.24
CA ARG A 145 4.51 -8.81 15.13
C ARG A 145 3.58 -7.79 14.46
N THR A 146 2.73 -8.21 13.51
CA THR A 146 1.74 -7.36 12.86
C THR A 146 0.56 -7.05 13.77
N SER A 147 0.10 -8.04 14.57
CA SER A 147 -1.11 -7.91 15.39
C SER A 147 -0.90 -7.22 16.73
N ASP A 148 0.22 -7.49 17.42
CA ASP A 148 0.46 -7.02 18.79
C ASP A 148 0.41 -5.48 18.94
N PRO A 149 0.96 -4.67 17.99
CA PRO A 149 0.91 -3.21 18.11
C PRO A 149 -0.47 -2.60 17.82
N ILE A 150 -1.38 -3.31 17.14
CA ILE A 150 -2.65 -2.73 16.66
C ILE A 150 -3.45 -2.11 17.82
N LYS A 151 -3.66 -2.88 18.90
CA LYS A 151 -4.46 -2.39 20.04
C LYS A 151 -3.81 -1.19 20.73
N ARG A 152 -2.49 -1.22 20.87
CA ARG A 152 -1.72 -0.15 21.52
C ARG A 152 -1.69 1.14 20.70
N LEU A 153 -1.62 1.02 19.38
CA LEU A 153 -1.50 2.14 18.45
C LEU A 153 -2.84 2.57 17.84
N SER A 154 -3.95 1.93 18.22
CA SER A 154 -5.28 2.21 17.64
C SER A 154 -5.71 3.67 17.76
N ALA A 155 -5.29 4.38 18.82
CA ALA A 155 -5.57 5.80 18.99
C ALA A 155 -5.08 6.68 17.83
N LEU A 156 -4.01 6.27 17.11
CA LEU A 156 -3.51 6.99 15.95
C LEU A 156 -4.53 7.03 14.79
N LEU A 157 -5.52 6.13 14.78
CA LEU A 157 -6.60 6.17 13.79
C LEU A 157 -7.46 7.43 13.90
N LEU A 158 -7.51 8.07 15.06
CA LEU A 158 -8.23 9.33 15.25
C LEU A 158 -7.59 10.51 14.53
N GLU A 159 -6.31 10.40 14.19
CA GLU A 159 -5.55 11.42 13.44
C GLU A 159 -5.74 11.29 11.91
N VAL A 160 -6.36 10.21 11.44
CA VAL A 160 -6.61 9.98 10.02
C VAL A 160 -7.80 10.82 9.55
N SER A 161 -7.67 11.44 8.37
CA SER A 161 -8.78 12.22 7.80
C SER A 161 -10.03 11.37 7.60
N ASN A 162 -11.20 11.96 7.88
CA ASN A 162 -12.51 11.31 7.78
C ASN A 162 -12.75 10.67 6.39
N ALA A 163 -12.34 11.36 5.32
CA ALA A 163 -12.50 10.85 3.95
C ALA A 163 -11.74 9.55 3.74
N ARG A 164 -10.49 9.49 4.22
CA ARG A 164 -9.66 8.30 4.08
C ARG A 164 -10.13 7.15 4.96
N MET A 165 -10.57 7.46 6.18
CA MET A 165 -11.17 6.46 7.08
C MET A 165 -12.45 5.90 6.47
N PHE A 166 -13.31 6.75 5.92
CA PHE A 166 -14.55 6.34 5.27
C PHE A 166 -14.30 5.38 4.10
N GLU A 167 -13.31 5.66 3.24
CA GLU A 167 -12.93 4.76 2.14
C GLU A 167 -12.55 3.35 2.63
N GLU A 168 -11.78 3.23 3.70
CA GLU A 168 -11.40 1.92 4.23
C GLU A 168 -12.57 1.22 4.94
N VAL A 169 -13.44 1.96 5.63
CA VAL A 169 -14.67 1.41 6.23
C VAL A 169 -15.61 0.85 5.16
N ILE A 170 -15.80 1.59 4.07
CA ILE A 170 -16.57 1.10 2.92
C ILE A 170 -15.99 -0.22 2.39
N LYS A 171 -14.66 -0.30 2.20
CA LYS A 171 -13.99 -1.52 1.72
C LYS A 171 -14.13 -2.71 2.67
N LEU A 172 -14.26 -2.47 3.98
CA LEU A 172 -14.48 -3.52 4.97
C LEU A 172 -15.83 -4.24 4.78
N PHE A 173 -16.87 -3.52 4.37
CA PHE A 173 -18.24 -4.02 4.38
C PHE A 173 -18.81 -4.31 3.00
N ILE A 174 -18.45 -3.54 1.95
CA ILE A 174 -19.02 -3.71 0.61
C ILE A 174 -18.44 -4.92 -0.15
N THR A 175 -17.26 -5.42 0.23
CA THR A 175 -16.56 -6.47 -0.53
C THR A 175 -17.07 -7.91 -0.26
N GLY A 176 -18.24 -8.08 0.36
CA GLY A 176 -18.83 -9.39 0.61
C GLY A 176 -18.32 -10.12 1.87
N HIS A 177 -17.43 -9.50 2.66
CA HIS A 177 -16.83 -10.08 3.85
C HIS A 177 -17.21 -9.33 5.15
N GLY A 178 -18.33 -8.60 5.16
CA GLY A 178 -18.74 -7.71 6.25
C GLY A 178 -18.82 -8.39 7.61
N TYR A 179 -19.39 -9.60 7.69
CA TYR A 179 -19.48 -10.36 8.94
C TYR A 179 -18.09 -10.70 9.50
N ASN A 180 -17.18 -11.22 8.67
CA ASN A 180 -15.83 -11.55 9.08
C ASN A 180 -15.04 -10.29 9.46
N SER A 181 -15.22 -9.20 8.74
CA SER A 181 -14.62 -7.90 9.06
C SER A 181 -15.06 -7.41 10.42
N PHE A 182 -16.36 -7.46 10.73
CA PHE A 182 -16.91 -7.06 12.03
C PHE A 182 -16.39 -7.95 13.17
N LYS A 183 -16.37 -9.28 12.96
CA LYS A 183 -15.87 -10.23 13.95
C LYS A 183 -14.39 -9.98 14.28
N ILE A 184 -13.58 -9.68 13.28
CA ILE A 184 -12.14 -9.44 13.47
C ILE A 184 -11.88 -8.09 14.14
N LEU A 185 -12.61 -7.03 13.73
CA LEU A 185 -12.50 -5.70 14.36
C LEU A 185 -12.84 -5.73 15.86
N ARG A 186 -13.81 -6.54 16.28
CA ARG A 186 -14.14 -6.70 17.71
C ARG A 186 -13.07 -7.38 18.54
N LYS A 187 -12.15 -8.09 17.92
CA LYS A 187 -11.05 -8.77 18.61
C LYS A 187 -9.91 -7.81 18.94
N TYR A 188 -9.70 -6.78 18.14
CA TYR A 188 -8.61 -5.82 18.26
C TYR A 188 -9.11 -4.43 18.70
#